data_7c3d657bfd4b693b79ef0c620e15a9c7
#
_entry.id   7c3d657bfd4b693b79ef0c620e15a9c7
#
_cell.length_a   1.000
_cell.length_b   1.000
_cell.length_c   1.000
_cell.angle_alpha   90.00
_cell.angle_beta   90.00
_cell.angle_gamma   90.00
#
_symmetry.space_group_name_H-M   'P 1'
#
loop_
_entity.id
_entity.type
_entity.pdbx_description
1 polymer ?
#
loop_
_entity_poly.entity_id
_entity_poly.type
_entity_poly.pdbx_seq_one_letter_code
_entity_poly.pdbx_strand_id
1 'polypeptide(L)'
;MHRPDHFRVEDIAQMHGLMRARPFAALVSSTSAGLYGTHLPTVLKDDGANGTIECHLARANPHWKDLAEGNEALMIFQGPQGYITPNWYPSKALHGKAVPTWNYAIVHAYGRPAVVQDKDWLLRHVTELTTQQEVSEAAPWAVSDAPEAYVDVMLRGIVGFRFAITRLEGKWKMSQNRETPDREGVVSGLNERASGEDREIAQAVAHAMPADK
;
A
#
# COMPACT_ATOMS: atom_id res chain seq x y z
N MET A 1 11.34 -8.25 3.84
CA MET A 1 11.58 -6.96 4.58
C MET A 1 12.11 -7.25 5.98
N HIS A 2 12.99 -6.40 6.57
CA HIS A 2 13.39 -6.54 7.99
C HIS A 2 12.23 -6.14 8.91
N ARG A 3 11.70 -7.09 9.71
CA ARG A 3 10.52 -6.93 10.57
C ARG A 3 10.83 -7.40 12.00
N PRO A 4 11.41 -6.54 12.87
CA PRO A 4 11.49 -6.85 14.30
C PRO A 4 10.11 -7.19 14.88
N ASP A 5 10.04 -8.10 15.85
CA ASP A 5 8.78 -8.66 16.36
C ASP A 5 7.78 -7.58 16.80
N HIS A 6 8.26 -6.54 17.51
CA HIS A 6 7.41 -5.44 17.97
C HIS A 6 6.84 -4.52 16.87
N PHE A 7 7.31 -4.65 15.61
CA PHE A 7 6.78 -3.90 14.45
C PHE A 7 6.10 -4.80 13.43
N ARG A 8 6.14 -6.12 13.63
CA ARG A 8 5.60 -7.09 12.71
C ARG A 8 4.08 -7.12 12.79
N VAL A 9 3.42 -7.17 11.66
CA VAL A 9 1.99 -7.41 11.53
C VAL A 9 1.81 -8.71 10.77
N GLU A 10 1.07 -9.64 11.39
CA GLU A 10 0.71 -10.95 10.82
C GLU A 10 -0.80 -11.02 10.48
N ASP A 11 -1.58 -10.05 10.95
CA ASP A 11 -3.02 -9.97 10.65
C ASP A 11 -3.23 -9.60 9.17
N ILE A 12 -3.73 -10.55 8.40
CA ILE A 12 -4.03 -10.40 6.98
C ILE A 12 -5.10 -9.32 6.77
N ALA A 13 -6.12 -9.25 7.63
CA ALA A 13 -7.19 -8.26 7.50
C ALA A 13 -6.65 -6.83 7.67
N GLN A 14 -5.73 -6.62 8.61
CA GLN A 14 -5.06 -5.34 8.79
C GLN A 14 -4.19 -4.97 7.58
N MET A 15 -3.44 -5.92 7.03
CA MET A 15 -2.64 -5.69 5.82
C MET A 15 -3.52 -5.38 4.60
N HIS A 16 -4.61 -6.13 4.41
CA HIS A 16 -5.60 -5.88 3.36
C HIS A 16 -6.28 -4.50 3.52
N GLY A 17 -6.57 -4.10 4.77
CA GLY A 17 -7.11 -2.77 5.06
C GLY A 17 -6.21 -1.65 4.54
N LEU A 18 -4.89 -1.74 4.77
CA LEU A 18 -3.92 -0.77 4.25
C LEU A 18 -3.86 -0.81 2.71
N MET A 19 -3.83 -2.01 2.10
CA MET A 19 -3.77 -2.15 0.65
C MET A 19 -5.00 -1.52 -0.04
N ARG A 20 -6.20 -1.65 0.56
CA ARG A 20 -7.43 -1.01 0.06
C ARG A 20 -7.42 0.51 0.28
N ALA A 21 -6.93 0.96 1.42
CA ALA A 21 -6.85 2.40 1.74
C ALA A 21 -5.77 3.12 0.90
N ARG A 22 -4.76 2.39 0.44
CA ARG A 22 -3.62 2.89 -0.35
C ARG A 22 -3.42 2.03 -1.61
N PRO A 23 -4.36 2.05 -2.56
CA PRO A 23 -4.37 1.12 -3.69
C PRO A 23 -3.32 1.43 -4.77
N PHE A 24 -2.63 2.58 -4.71
CA PHE A 24 -1.59 2.94 -5.66
C PHE A 24 -0.25 2.35 -5.21
N ALA A 25 0.15 1.25 -5.83
CA ALA A 25 1.31 0.45 -5.42
C ALA A 25 2.51 0.60 -6.36
N ALA A 26 3.70 0.29 -5.83
CA ALA A 26 4.90 0.10 -6.64
C ALA A 26 5.09 -1.40 -6.90
N LEU A 27 4.99 -1.81 -8.17
CA LEU A 27 5.31 -3.16 -8.65
C LEU A 27 6.77 -3.21 -9.06
N VAL A 28 7.54 -4.12 -8.47
CA VAL A 28 8.97 -4.31 -8.75
C VAL A 28 9.22 -5.75 -9.16
N SER A 29 9.93 -5.96 -10.24
CA SER A 29 10.42 -7.29 -10.67
C SER A 29 11.87 -7.24 -11.14
N SER A 30 12.49 -8.41 -11.23
CA SER A 30 13.77 -8.58 -11.90
C SER A 30 13.51 -8.90 -13.37
N THR A 31 14.14 -8.15 -14.26
CA THR A 31 14.09 -8.35 -15.71
C THR A 31 15.47 -8.68 -16.24
N SER A 32 15.60 -9.04 -17.50
CA SER A 32 16.89 -9.28 -18.16
C SER A 32 17.80 -8.03 -18.17
N ALA A 33 17.20 -6.83 -18.06
CA ALA A 33 17.92 -5.56 -17.99
C ALA A 33 18.19 -5.07 -16.55
N GLY A 34 17.84 -5.86 -15.52
CA GLY A 34 17.95 -5.50 -14.12
C GLY A 34 16.59 -5.31 -13.44
N LEU A 35 16.58 -4.60 -12.32
CA LEU A 35 15.34 -4.29 -11.61
C LEU A 35 14.50 -3.27 -12.38
N TYR A 36 13.21 -3.53 -12.48
CA TYR A 36 12.24 -2.64 -13.11
C TYR A 36 11.09 -2.34 -12.15
N GLY A 37 10.68 -1.07 -12.08
CA GLY A 37 9.60 -0.60 -11.21
C GLY A 37 8.50 0.10 -12.02
N THR A 38 7.24 -0.23 -11.72
CA THR A 38 6.06 0.45 -12.28
C THR A 38 5.09 0.78 -11.16
N HIS A 39 4.58 2.01 -11.14
CA HIS A 39 3.53 2.41 -10.21
C HIS A 39 2.17 2.27 -10.89
N LEU A 40 1.21 1.67 -10.18
CA LEU A 40 -0.09 1.36 -10.73
C LEU A 40 -1.18 1.26 -9.65
N PRO A 41 -2.42 1.58 -9.99
CA PRO A 41 -3.56 1.35 -9.12
C PRO A 41 -3.95 -0.13 -9.12
N THR A 42 -4.48 -0.59 -8.00
CA THR A 42 -4.81 -1.99 -7.75
C THR A 42 -6.23 -2.17 -7.23
N VAL A 43 -6.82 -3.34 -7.51
CA VAL A 43 -8.02 -3.85 -6.87
C VAL A 43 -7.65 -5.13 -6.14
N LEU A 44 -7.91 -5.18 -4.83
CA LEU A 44 -7.66 -6.36 -4.00
C LEU A 44 -8.92 -7.22 -3.92
N LYS A 45 -8.81 -8.49 -4.28
CA LYS A 45 -9.82 -9.54 -4.14
C LYS A 45 -9.54 -10.43 -2.94
N ASP A 46 -10.57 -10.82 -2.22
CA ASP A 46 -10.48 -11.71 -1.06
C ASP A 46 -10.55 -13.20 -1.49
N ASP A 47 -9.88 -13.57 -2.57
CA ASP A 47 -9.79 -14.94 -3.06
C ASP A 47 -8.42 -15.56 -2.72
N GLY A 48 -8.41 -16.87 -2.46
CA GLY A 48 -7.20 -17.57 -2.02
C GLY A 48 -6.79 -17.26 -0.59
N ALA A 49 -5.63 -17.78 -0.17
CA ALA A 49 -5.17 -17.68 1.21
C ALA A 49 -4.73 -16.27 1.62
N ASN A 50 -4.18 -15.49 0.69
CA ASN A 50 -3.64 -14.16 0.96
C ASN A 50 -4.27 -13.08 0.07
N GLY A 51 -5.30 -13.41 -0.70
CA GLY A 51 -5.92 -12.52 -1.69
C GLY A 51 -5.23 -12.52 -3.06
N THR A 52 -5.88 -11.89 -4.02
CA THR A 52 -5.35 -11.65 -5.38
C THR A 52 -5.41 -10.15 -5.68
N ILE A 53 -4.36 -9.59 -6.25
CA ILE A 53 -4.36 -8.22 -6.74
C ILE A 53 -4.66 -8.24 -8.23
N GLU A 54 -5.65 -7.46 -8.65
CA GLU A 54 -5.93 -7.18 -10.05
C GLU A 54 -5.43 -5.78 -10.40
N CYS A 55 -4.75 -5.65 -11.53
CA CYS A 55 -4.18 -4.39 -12.00
C CYS A 55 -3.97 -4.42 -13.52
N HIS A 56 -3.57 -3.29 -14.10
CA HIS A 56 -3.21 -3.22 -15.51
C HIS A 56 -2.04 -2.27 -15.75
N LEU A 57 -1.34 -2.48 -16.87
CA LEU A 57 -0.30 -1.60 -17.39
C LEU A 57 -0.70 -1.09 -18.77
N ALA A 58 -0.17 0.08 -19.14
CA ALA A 58 -0.22 0.49 -20.55
C ALA A 58 0.51 -0.55 -21.40
N ARG A 59 -0.09 -0.97 -22.51
CA ARG A 59 0.52 -1.94 -23.45
C ARG A 59 1.87 -1.48 -24.00
N ALA A 60 2.09 -0.16 -24.06
CA ALA A 60 3.36 0.44 -24.44
C ALA A 60 4.46 0.30 -23.37
N ASN A 61 4.11 0.02 -22.10
CA ASN A 61 5.10 -0.21 -21.04
C ASN A 61 5.68 -1.63 -21.20
N PRO A 62 6.97 -1.80 -21.53
CA PRO A 62 7.55 -3.11 -21.81
C PRO A 62 7.56 -4.06 -20.60
N HIS A 63 7.41 -3.56 -19.39
CA HIS A 63 7.42 -4.34 -18.16
C HIS A 63 6.46 -5.54 -18.18
N TRP A 64 5.31 -5.42 -18.86
CA TRP A 64 4.34 -6.51 -18.94
C TRP A 64 4.89 -7.77 -19.63
N LYS A 65 5.88 -7.63 -20.51
CA LYS A 65 6.50 -8.78 -21.22
C LYS A 65 7.34 -9.61 -20.25
N ASP A 66 8.14 -8.94 -19.41
CA ASP A 66 8.95 -9.61 -18.40
C ASP A 66 8.06 -10.25 -17.31
N LEU A 67 6.97 -9.59 -16.92
CA LEU A 67 5.99 -10.14 -15.98
C LEU A 67 5.26 -11.37 -16.55
N ALA A 68 5.08 -11.43 -17.86
CA ALA A 68 4.46 -12.58 -18.54
C ALA A 68 5.30 -13.88 -18.45
N GLU A 69 6.59 -13.78 -18.13
CA GLU A 69 7.45 -14.94 -17.87
C GLU A 69 7.10 -15.66 -16.56
N GLY A 70 6.23 -15.06 -15.74
CA GLY A 70 5.73 -15.65 -14.48
C GLY A 70 6.77 -15.69 -13.36
N ASN A 71 7.80 -14.86 -13.42
CA ASN A 71 8.76 -14.68 -12.33
C ASN A 71 8.11 -14.03 -11.11
N GLU A 72 8.65 -14.29 -9.92
CA GLU A 72 8.19 -13.64 -8.71
C GLU A 72 8.39 -12.13 -8.81
N ALA A 73 7.39 -11.38 -8.38
CA ALA A 73 7.43 -9.93 -8.29
C ALA A 73 6.98 -9.46 -6.90
N LEU A 74 7.30 -8.22 -6.57
CA LEU A 74 6.96 -7.56 -5.32
C LEU A 74 6.07 -6.35 -5.60
N MET A 75 4.91 -6.29 -4.94
CA MET A 75 4.12 -5.07 -4.82
C MET A 75 4.32 -4.44 -3.44
N ILE A 76 4.59 -3.14 -3.43
CA ILE A 76 4.82 -2.36 -2.21
C ILE A 76 3.67 -1.38 -2.06
N PHE A 77 2.92 -1.53 -0.95
CA PHE A 77 1.85 -0.62 -0.54
C PHE A 77 2.36 0.22 0.62
N GLN A 78 2.48 1.51 0.39
CA GLN A 78 2.97 2.45 1.38
C GLN A 78 1.80 3.12 2.09
N GLY A 79 1.71 2.92 3.39
CA GLY A 79 0.77 3.59 4.27
C GLY A 79 1.31 4.93 4.80
N PRO A 80 0.69 5.48 5.84
CA PRO A 80 1.10 6.74 6.41
C PRO A 80 2.53 6.67 6.95
N GLN A 81 3.27 7.77 6.80
CA GLN A 81 4.65 7.91 7.26
C GLN A 81 4.92 9.30 7.84
N GLY A 82 5.81 9.36 8.81
CA GLY A 82 6.16 10.65 9.43
C GLY A 82 7.51 10.62 10.14
N TYR A 83 8.23 11.73 10.04
CA TYR A 83 9.45 11.96 10.81
C TYR A 83 9.12 12.22 12.26
N ILE A 84 9.85 11.57 13.19
CA ILE A 84 9.71 11.70 14.62
C ILE A 84 10.98 12.34 15.19
N THR A 85 10.83 13.54 15.73
CA THR A 85 11.93 14.24 16.38
C THR A 85 12.13 13.75 17.81
N PRO A 86 13.39 13.62 18.28
CA PRO A 86 13.67 13.31 19.68
C PRO A 86 13.16 14.38 20.67
N ASN A 87 12.85 15.58 20.18
CA ASN A 87 12.36 16.66 21.03
C ASN A 87 10.98 16.37 21.64
N TRP A 88 10.26 15.41 21.10
CA TRP A 88 8.97 14.95 21.62
C TRP A 88 9.10 13.89 22.73
N TYR A 89 10.31 13.40 23.01
CA TYR A 89 10.54 12.38 24.03
C TYR A 89 10.86 13.02 25.38
N PRO A 90 10.00 12.93 26.43
CA PRO A 90 10.33 13.34 27.81
C PRO A 90 11.60 12.66 28.33
N SER A 91 11.84 11.37 27.94
CA SER A 91 13.02 10.63 28.33
C SER A 91 14.35 11.30 27.90
N LYS A 92 14.31 12.10 26.81
CA LYS A 92 15.48 12.87 26.37
C LYS A 92 15.99 13.84 27.44
N ALA A 93 15.08 14.49 28.20
CA ALA A 93 15.46 15.38 29.26
C ALA A 93 16.16 14.66 30.44
N LEU A 94 15.87 13.35 30.62
CA LEU A 94 16.40 12.55 31.72
C LEU A 94 17.82 12.05 31.47
N HIS A 95 18.13 11.66 30.23
CA HIS A 95 19.40 10.98 29.93
C HIS A 95 20.07 11.36 28.60
N GLY A 96 19.44 12.21 27.77
CA GLY A 96 19.96 12.67 26.47
C GLY A 96 20.04 11.60 25.38
N LYS A 97 19.72 10.34 25.68
CA LYS A 97 19.92 9.19 24.75
C LYS A 97 18.71 9.03 23.84
N ALA A 98 18.52 9.95 22.91
CA ALA A 98 17.42 9.93 21.95
C ALA A 98 17.92 10.32 20.57
N VAL A 99 17.44 9.63 19.54
CA VAL A 99 17.77 9.86 18.12
C VAL A 99 16.48 10.03 17.32
N PRO A 100 16.54 10.78 16.21
CA PRO A 100 15.40 10.89 15.31
C PRO A 100 15.11 9.57 14.61
N THR A 101 13.85 9.40 14.19
CA THR A 101 13.42 8.23 13.43
C THR A 101 12.24 8.55 12.53
N TRP A 102 11.78 7.55 11.79
CA TRP A 102 10.52 7.57 11.04
C TRP A 102 9.56 6.55 11.62
N ASN A 103 8.29 6.95 11.74
CA ASN A 103 7.17 6.03 11.89
C ASN A 103 6.53 5.83 10.52
N TYR A 104 6.09 4.60 10.22
CA TYR A 104 5.48 4.25 8.95
C TYR A 104 4.75 2.91 9.02
N ALA A 105 3.74 2.75 8.17
CA ALA A 105 3.11 1.48 7.88
C ALA A 105 3.44 1.06 6.44
N ILE A 106 3.71 -0.22 6.21
CA ILE A 106 4.01 -0.73 4.86
C ILE A 106 3.61 -2.20 4.74
N VAL A 107 3.09 -2.57 3.57
CA VAL A 107 2.84 -3.96 3.18
C VAL A 107 3.63 -4.32 1.93
N HIS A 108 4.35 -5.44 1.99
CA HIS A 108 4.96 -6.09 0.86
C HIS A 108 4.14 -7.33 0.48
N ALA A 109 3.60 -7.35 -0.72
CA ALA A 109 2.92 -8.50 -1.31
C ALA A 109 3.81 -9.13 -2.37
N TYR A 110 4.14 -10.40 -2.18
CA TYR A 110 4.93 -11.20 -3.11
C TYR A 110 4.00 -12.15 -3.86
N GLY A 111 4.25 -12.36 -5.15
CA GLY A 111 3.45 -13.25 -5.96
C GLY A 111 3.96 -13.36 -7.38
N ARG A 112 3.24 -14.13 -8.19
CA ARG A 112 3.54 -14.31 -9.61
C ARG A 112 2.40 -13.72 -10.43
N PRO A 113 2.65 -12.68 -11.25
CA PRO A 113 1.64 -12.09 -12.09
C PRO A 113 1.27 -13.04 -13.24
N ALA A 114 -0.03 -13.17 -13.50
CA ALA A 114 -0.56 -13.82 -14.68
C ALA A 114 -1.19 -12.77 -15.60
N VAL A 115 -0.74 -12.72 -16.85
CA VAL A 115 -1.23 -11.77 -17.86
C VAL A 115 -2.66 -12.11 -18.26
N VAL A 116 -3.51 -11.08 -18.35
CA VAL A 116 -4.88 -11.18 -18.85
C VAL A 116 -5.08 -10.18 -19.98
N GLN A 117 -5.51 -10.67 -21.15
CA GLN A 117 -5.79 -9.84 -22.32
C GLN A 117 -7.25 -9.98 -22.81
N ASP A 118 -8.06 -10.69 -22.04
CA ASP A 118 -9.49 -10.85 -22.32
C ASP A 118 -10.21 -9.51 -22.18
N LYS A 119 -10.98 -9.12 -23.21
CA LYS A 119 -11.67 -7.82 -23.25
C LYS A 119 -12.70 -7.67 -22.15
N ASP A 120 -13.47 -8.71 -21.86
CA ASP A 120 -14.55 -8.65 -20.88
C ASP A 120 -13.98 -8.57 -19.46
N TRP A 121 -12.87 -9.29 -19.22
CA TRP A 121 -12.13 -9.18 -17.96
C TRP A 121 -11.57 -7.77 -17.78
N LEU A 122 -10.93 -7.19 -18.81
CA LEU A 122 -10.38 -5.84 -18.76
C LEU A 122 -11.47 -4.81 -18.49
N LEU A 123 -12.63 -4.93 -19.15
CA LEU A 123 -13.76 -4.04 -18.92
C LEU A 123 -14.27 -4.13 -17.47
N ARG A 124 -14.45 -5.35 -16.93
CA ARG A 124 -14.84 -5.54 -15.53
C ARG A 124 -13.82 -4.93 -14.58
N HIS A 125 -12.53 -5.17 -14.81
CA HIS A 125 -11.45 -4.65 -13.98
C HIS A 125 -11.43 -3.11 -13.95
N VAL A 126 -11.45 -2.44 -15.11
CA VAL A 126 -11.44 -0.97 -15.14
C VAL A 126 -12.73 -0.37 -14.57
N THR A 127 -13.87 -1.05 -14.73
CA THR A 127 -15.14 -0.63 -14.12
C THR A 127 -15.05 -0.69 -12.59
N GLU A 128 -14.54 -1.79 -12.05
CA GLU A 128 -14.40 -1.94 -10.60
C GLU A 128 -13.37 -0.97 -10.01
N LEU A 129 -12.22 -0.81 -10.69
CA LEU A 129 -11.20 0.16 -10.29
C LEU A 129 -11.76 1.59 -10.27
N THR A 130 -12.53 1.96 -11.29
CA THR A 130 -13.21 3.26 -11.37
C THR A 130 -14.20 3.41 -10.21
N THR A 131 -15.09 2.45 -10.01
CA THR A 131 -16.08 2.47 -8.92
C THR A 131 -15.40 2.62 -7.56
N GLN A 132 -14.27 1.93 -7.34
CA GLN A 132 -13.50 2.02 -6.08
C GLN A 132 -12.97 3.44 -5.85
N GLN A 133 -12.55 4.16 -6.89
CA GLN A 133 -11.99 5.50 -6.76
C GLN A 133 -13.06 6.59 -6.70
N GLU A 134 -14.15 6.40 -7.41
CA GLU A 134 -15.24 7.38 -7.54
C GLU A 134 -16.23 7.38 -6.36
N VAL A 135 -16.12 6.41 -5.44
CA VAL A 135 -17.08 6.21 -4.33
C VAL A 135 -17.27 7.44 -3.43
N SER A 136 -16.27 8.33 -3.35
CA SER A 136 -16.32 9.56 -2.54
C SER A 136 -16.68 10.81 -3.33
N GLU A 137 -16.83 10.72 -4.65
CA GLU A 137 -17.12 11.86 -5.49
C GLU A 137 -18.61 12.25 -5.40
N ALA A 138 -18.90 13.55 -5.44
CA ALA A 138 -20.27 14.06 -5.37
C ALA A 138 -21.11 13.69 -6.61
N ALA A 139 -20.45 13.47 -7.75
CA ALA A 139 -21.04 12.98 -8.99
C ALA A 139 -20.10 11.90 -9.56
N PRO A 140 -20.20 10.65 -9.09
CA PRO A 140 -19.32 9.57 -9.52
C PRO A 140 -19.35 9.34 -11.02
N TRP A 141 -18.19 9.29 -11.66
CA TRP A 141 -18.08 8.92 -13.08
C TRP A 141 -18.09 7.40 -13.23
N ALA A 142 -18.76 6.90 -14.27
CA ALA A 142 -18.80 5.49 -14.59
C ALA A 142 -18.21 5.23 -15.99
N VAL A 143 -17.63 4.05 -16.22
CA VAL A 143 -17.09 3.68 -17.53
C VAL A 143 -18.18 3.73 -18.62
N SER A 144 -19.44 3.49 -18.26
CA SER A 144 -20.62 3.60 -19.14
C SER A 144 -20.94 5.03 -19.59
N ASP A 145 -20.38 6.07 -18.97
CA ASP A 145 -20.57 7.46 -19.38
C ASP A 145 -19.76 7.81 -20.63
N ALA A 146 -18.75 6.99 -20.93
CA ALA A 146 -17.96 7.13 -22.14
C ALA A 146 -18.59 6.34 -23.32
N PRO A 147 -18.44 6.83 -24.58
CA PRO A 147 -18.91 6.07 -25.75
C PRO A 147 -18.23 4.69 -25.83
N GLU A 148 -19.01 3.63 -26.11
CA GLU A 148 -18.53 2.26 -26.18
C GLU A 148 -17.31 2.09 -27.10
N ALA A 149 -17.36 2.69 -28.31
CA ALA A 149 -16.26 2.63 -29.26
C ALA A 149 -14.96 3.25 -28.71
N TYR A 150 -15.07 4.28 -27.88
CA TYR A 150 -13.94 4.89 -27.20
C TYR A 150 -13.37 3.96 -26.12
N VAL A 151 -14.23 3.38 -25.28
CA VAL A 151 -13.84 2.38 -24.26
C VAL A 151 -13.09 1.23 -24.92
N ASP A 152 -13.60 0.71 -26.04
CA ASP A 152 -12.96 -0.37 -26.80
C ASP A 152 -11.54 -0.02 -27.29
N VAL A 153 -11.33 1.22 -27.69
CA VAL A 153 -9.98 1.70 -28.06
C VAL A 153 -9.08 1.73 -26.85
N MET A 154 -9.56 2.23 -25.72
CA MET A 154 -8.77 2.33 -24.48
C MET A 154 -8.39 0.96 -23.93
N LEU A 155 -9.31 -0.02 -23.95
CA LEU A 155 -9.05 -1.40 -23.51
C LEU A 155 -7.94 -2.07 -24.34
N ARG A 156 -7.85 -1.80 -25.63
CA ARG A 156 -6.72 -2.29 -26.47
C ARG A 156 -5.37 -1.70 -26.08
N GLY A 157 -5.37 -0.53 -25.44
CA GLY A 157 -4.17 0.17 -24.96
C GLY A 157 -3.58 -0.37 -23.67
N ILE A 158 -4.22 -1.34 -23.01
CA ILE A 158 -3.80 -1.88 -21.72
C ILE A 158 -3.57 -3.38 -21.75
N VAL A 159 -2.87 -3.89 -20.73
CA VAL A 159 -2.66 -5.31 -20.44
C VAL A 159 -2.97 -5.53 -18.97
N GLY A 160 -3.89 -6.43 -18.67
CA GLY A 160 -4.30 -6.78 -17.33
C GLY A 160 -3.40 -7.83 -16.68
N PHE A 161 -3.45 -7.87 -15.36
CA PHE A 161 -2.76 -8.86 -14.54
C PHE A 161 -3.63 -9.34 -13.39
N ARG A 162 -3.56 -10.63 -13.11
CA ARG A 162 -3.94 -11.22 -11.84
C ARG A 162 -2.65 -11.61 -11.10
N PHE A 163 -2.47 -11.04 -9.92
CA PHE A 163 -1.31 -11.24 -9.07
C PHE A 163 -1.76 -12.02 -7.83
N ALA A 164 -1.69 -13.36 -7.89
CA ALA A 164 -1.99 -14.20 -6.76
C ALA A 164 -0.92 -14.01 -5.67
N ILE A 165 -1.32 -13.57 -4.49
CA ILE A 165 -0.40 -13.28 -3.40
C ILE A 165 0.03 -14.60 -2.74
N THR A 166 1.32 -14.91 -2.84
CA THR A 166 1.93 -16.09 -2.21
C THR A 166 2.42 -15.82 -0.80
N ARG A 167 2.78 -14.56 -0.50
CA ARG A 167 3.29 -14.13 0.80
C ARG A 167 3.00 -12.65 1.04
N LEU A 168 2.56 -12.32 2.26
CA LEU A 168 2.41 -10.96 2.76
C LEU A 168 3.41 -10.68 3.87
N GLU A 169 3.93 -9.47 3.92
CA GLU A 169 4.76 -8.97 5.00
C GLU A 169 4.30 -7.57 5.40
N GLY A 170 3.70 -7.46 6.60
CA GLY A 170 3.28 -6.19 7.18
C GLY A 170 4.30 -5.66 8.20
N LYS A 171 4.51 -4.33 8.21
CA LYS A 171 5.32 -3.65 9.21
C LYS A 171 4.68 -2.32 9.58
N TRP A 172 4.32 -2.19 10.87
CA TRP A 172 3.86 -0.94 11.48
C TRP A 172 4.88 -0.50 12.51
N LYS A 173 5.72 0.46 12.16
CA LYS A 173 6.67 1.09 13.08
C LYS A 173 6.03 2.35 13.64
N MET A 174 5.41 2.21 14.83
CA MET A 174 4.60 3.23 15.49
C MET A 174 5.09 3.52 16.91
N SER A 175 6.41 3.59 17.10
CA SER A 175 7.06 3.85 18.39
C SER A 175 6.79 2.80 19.48
N GLN A 176 6.38 1.56 19.12
CA GLN A 176 6.06 0.49 20.09
C GLN A 176 7.23 0.10 21.00
N ASN A 177 8.45 0.39 20.57
CA ASN A 177 9.69 0.15 21.32
C ASN A 177 10.01 1.29 22.30
N ARG A 178 9.14 2.28 22.46
CA ARG A 178 9.29 3.39 23.41
C ARG A 178 8.37 3.20 24.59
N GLU A 179 8.76 3.79 25.75
CA GLU A 179 7.91 3.87 26.93
C GLU A 179 6.69 4.76 26.69
N THR A 180 5.64 4.56 27.47
CA THR A 180 4.37 5.29 27.32
C THR A 180 4.54 6.82 27.28
N PRO A 181 5.31 7.49 28.18
CA PRO A 181 5.47 8.94 28.11
C PRO A 181 6.09 9.44 26.81
N ASP A 182 7.05 8.71 26.24
CA ASP A 182 7.65 9.07 24.94
C ASP A 182 6.64 8.93 23.80
N ARG A 183 5.79 7.91 23.86
CA ARG A 183 4.73 7.67 22.85
C ARG A 183 3.65 8.74 22.92
N GLU A 184 3.24 9.15 24.11
CA GLU A 184 2.32 10.27 24.34
C GLU A 184 2.91 11.58 23.79
N GLY A 185 4.19 11.83 24.04
CA GLY A 185 4.91 12.96 23.46
C GLY A 185 4.94 12.94 21.93
N VAL A 186 5.10 11.76 21.32
CA VAL A 186 5.01 11.60 19.86
C VAL A 186 3.61 11.94 19.34
N VAL A 187 2.55 11.42 20.00
CA VAL A 187 1.16 11.70 19.61
C VAL A 187 0.86 13.21 19.71
N SER A 188 1.24 13.85 20.82
CA SER A 188 1.07 15.29 21.00
C SER A 188 1.80 16.10 19.92
N GLY A 189 3.08 15.80 19.71
CA GLY A 189 3.90 16.53 18.74
C GLY A 189 3.44 16.36 17.30
N LEU A 190 2.96 15.17 16.91
CA LEU A 190 2.37 14.93 15.59
C LEU A 190 1.07 15.72 15.39
N ASN A 191 0.18 15.73 16.41
CA ASN A 191 -1.08 16.47 16.35
C ASN A 191 -0.85 18.00 16.32
N GLU A 192 0.17 18.49 17.02
CA GLU A 192 0.54 19.91 17.03
C GLU A 192 1.15 20.33 15.67
N ARG A 193 2.07 19.52 15.12
CA ARG A 193 2.67 19.79 13.81
C ARG A 193 1.65 19.70 12.68
N ALA A 194 0.76 18.70 12.71
CA ALA A 194 -0.38 18.47 11.81
C ALA A 194 -0.04 18.62 10.31
N SER A 195 1.14 18.19 9.89
CA SER A 195 1.66 18.28 8.51
C SER A 195 1.53 16.93 7.80
N GLY A 196 1.10 16.92 6.54
CA GLY A 196 0.97 15.71 5.75
C GLY A 196 0.12 14.63 6.43
N GLU A 197 0.70 13.44 6.67
CA GLU A 197 0.04 12.29 7.28
C GLU A 197 0.19 12.22 8.82
N ASP A 198 0.63 13.30 9.48
CA ASP A 198 0.91 13.31 10.91
C ASP A 198 -0.26 12.85 11.78
N ARG A 199 -1.49 13.24 11.43
CA ARG A 199 -2.70 12.83 12.18
C ARG A 199 -2.97 11.34 12.08
N GLU A 200 -2.77 10.73 10.90
CA GLU A 200 -2.91 9.28 10.72
C GLU A 200 -1.84 8.53 11.53
N ILE A 201 -0.60 9.02 11.52
CA ILE A 201 0.48 8.46 12.34
C ILE A 201 0.18 8.61 13.83
N ALA A 202 -0.31 9.77 14.29
CA ALA A 202 -0.68 9.98 15.70
C ALA A 202 -1.76 8.99 16.15
N GLN A 203 -2.79 8.78 15.34
CA GLN A 203 -3.84 7.77 15.59
C GLN A 203 -3.26 6.35 15.65
N ALA A 204 -2.38 5.99 14.69
CA ALA A 204 -1.75 4.68 14.67
C ALA A 204 -0.82 4.44 15.87
N VAL A 205 -0.08 5.46 16.33
CA VAL A 205 0.74 5.39 17.56
C VAL A 205 -0.15 5.20 18.78
N ALA A 206 -1.24 6.00 18.91
CA ALA A 206 -2.19 5.88 20.01
C ALA A 206 -2.85 4.49 20.04
N HIS A 207 -3.29 3.97 18.89
CA HIS A 207 -3.90 2.64 18.78
C HIS A 207 -2.92 1.50 19.17
N ALA A 208 -1.64 1.69 18.88
CA ALA A 208 -0.60 0.71 19.23
C ALA A 208 -0.16 0.79 20.73
N MET A 209 -0.68 1.74 21.54
CA MET A 209 -0.44 1.80 22.97
C MET A 209 -1.22 0.68 23.68
N PRO A 210 -0.65 0.05 24.74
CA PRO A 210 -1.43 -0.86 25.56
C PRO A 210 -2.63 -0.11 26.14
N ALA A 211 -3.80 -0.76 26.17
CA ALA A 211 -4.93 -0.23 26.91
C ALA A 211 -4.52 -0.02 28.38
N ASP A 212 -4.85 1.14 28.95
CA ASP A 212 -4.66 1.39 30.36
C ASP A 212 -5.34 0.26 31.17
N LYS A 213 -4.55 -0.40 32.05
CA LYS A 213 -5.06 -1.43 32.95
C LYS A 213 -5.69 -0.80 34.17
#